data_2f45c653dd2ea798c1dc1050fe3e1bed
#
_entry.id   2f45c653dd2ea798c1dc1050fe3e1bed
#
_cell.length_a   1.000
_cell.length_b   1.000
_cell.length_c   1.000
_cell.angle_alpha   90.00
_cell.angle_beta   90.00
_cell.angle_gamma   90.00
#
_symmetry.space_group_name_H-M   'P 1'
#
loop_
_entity.id
_entity.type
_entity.pdbx_description
1 polymer ?
#
loop_
_entity_poly.entity_id
_entity_poly.type
_entity_poly.pdbx_seq_one_letter_code
_entity_poly.pdbx_strand_id
1 'polypeptide(L)'
;VKPAPASKPEVKPAPQATPKAEEKQAPALEQNPQMHVNMGAFDTPHMRGTRSAIMSNINGWRTLTDNMYRSRVLQQGEPTGIWAHVGGGKYSFNGNGVDTDTTYTRIQGGYDAKTGSGWTIGGQVSYLRGNDDYIFNGSGKEKAFAVGMYGLKDLGNNQYIHIESQVGRASNDFTVRNEIGEKLSGETKTNAYTIGARYGKTVKLSNGTYIEPQAQLSYTHFGGDSFNAGSMHVDQSGVSSTVGGLGLEIGKHFGAGNLYTRLGVNHVFSGTVKTTYTSGATTKYTSEDIKGTWTDLAFGGRYGFNANNSIFADISTGLSGDYKAGWSVNAGFTHKF
;
A
#
# COMPACT_ATOMS: atom_id res chain seq x y z
N VAL A 1 -25.95 -12.37 -87.91
CA VAL A 1 -26.45 -11.66 -86.73
C VAL A 1 -25.24 -11.05 -86.00
N LYS A 2 -25.14 -9.74 -86.06
CA LYS A 2 -24.02 -8.96 -85.57
C LYS A 2 -24.24 -8.68 -84.09
N PRO A 3 -23.26 -8.83 -83.17
CA PRO A 3 -23.44 -8.49 -81.78
C PRO A 3 -23.33 -6.95 -81.55
N ALA A 4 -24.17 -6.44 -80.60
CA ALA A 4 -24.23 -5.04 -80.21
C ALA A 4 -23.01 -4.63 -79.39
N PRO A 5 -22.61 -3.34 -79.44
CA PRO A 5 -21.44 -2.88 -78.71
C PRO A 5 -21.74 -2.71 -77.23
N ALA A 6 -20.73 -3.07 -76.41
CA ALA A 6 -20.70 -2.97 -74.98
C ALA A 6 -20.77 -1.48 -74.49
N SER A 7 -21.64 -1.19 -73.51
CA SER A 7 -21.78 0.10 -72.86
C SER A 7 -20.59 0.40 -71.96
N LYS A 8 -20.09 1.63 -72.06
CA LYS A 8 -19.08 2.20 -71.16
C LYS A 8 -19.55 2.21 -69.71
N PRO A 9 -18.67 1.97 -68.73
CA PRO A 9 -19.03 2.14 -67.34
C PRO A 9 -19.16 3.61 -66.99
N GLU A 10 -20.27 3.91 -66.32
CA GLU A 10 -20.61 5.23 -65.79
C GLU A 10 -19.67 5.55 -64.58
N VAL A 11 -18.92 6.66 -64.68
CA VAL A 11 -18.06 7.14 -63.61
C VAL A 11 -18.94 7.82 -62.54
N LYS A 12 -19.05 7.16 -61.41
CA LYS A 12 -19.71 7.71 -60.21
C LYS A 12 -18.90 8.90 -59.68
N PRO A 13 -19.52 10.05 -59.40
CA PRO A 13 -18.82 11.19 -58.82
C PRO A 13 -18.26 10.83 -57.43
N ALA A 14 -17.05 11.32 -57.17
CA ALA A 14 -16.42 11.20 -55.83
C ALA A 14 -17.27 11.89 -54.77
N PRO A 15 -17.31 11.34 -53.53
CA PRO A 15 -18.01 11.98 -52.41
C PRO A 15 -17.37 13.32 -52.13
N GLN A 16 -18.20 14.39 -52.06
CA GLN A 16 -17.79 15.69 -51.56
C GLN A 16 -17.30 15.55 -50.14
N ALA A 17 -16.13 16.13 -49.86
CA ALA A 17 -15.56 16.24 -48.50
C ALA A 17 -16.55 16.93 -47.58
N THR A 18 -16.98 16.27 -46.52
CA THR A 18 -17.74 16.82 -45.43
C THR A 18 -16.89 17.92 -44.75
N PRO A 19 -17.46 19.10 -44.44
CA PRO A 19 -16.72 20.12 -43.69
C PRO A 19 -16.22 19.54 -42.38
N LYS A 20 -14.92 19.69 -42.10
CA LYS A 20 -14.33 19.41 -40.80
C LYS A 20 -15.14 20.16 -39.76
N ALA A 21 -15.77 19.44 -38.84
CA ALA A 21 -16.34 20.02 -37.64
C ALA A 21 -15.26 20.84 -36.95
N GLU A 22 -15.50 22.12 -36.73
CA GLU A 22 -14.69 22.94 -35.85
C GLU A 22 -14.63 22.24 -34.49
N GLU A 23 -13.43 21.86 -34.11
CA GLU A 23 -13.11 21.37 -32.78
C GLU A 23 -13.41 22.53 -31.82
N LYS A 24 -14.56 22.49 -31.14
CA LYS A 24 -14.87 23.40 -30.05
C LYS A 24 -13.76 23.22 -29.03
N GLN A 25 -12.84 24.19 -28.99
CA GLN A 25 -11.91 24.32 -27.87
C GLN A 25 -12.72 24.25 -26.59
N ALA A 26 -12.40 23.27 -25.75
CA ALA A 26 -12.90 23.23 -24.39
C ALA A 26 -12.62 24.60 -23.75
N PRO A 27 -13.55 25.15 -22.93
CA PRO A 27 -13.32 26.43 -22.28
C PRO A 27 -12.00 26.32 -21.54
N ALA A 28 -11.09 27.25 -21.83
CA ALA A 28 -9.84 27.38 -21.08
C ALA A 28 -10.24 27.46 -19.61
N LEU A 29 -9.80 26.45 -18.82
CA LEU A 29 -9.84 26.53 -17.37
C LEU A 29 -9.24 27.89 -17.02
N GLU A 30 -10.02 28.74 -16.36
CA GLU A 30 -9.54 30.01 -15.82
C GLU A 30 -8.24 29.70 -15.07
N GLN A 31 -7.13 30.13 -15.63
CA GLN A 31 -5.84 30.02 -15.00
C GLN A 31 -5.90 30.91 -13.77
N ASN A 32 -6.14 30.26 -12.61
CA ASN A 32 -5.91 30.88 -11.32
C ASN A 32 -4.55 31.58 -11.38
N PRO A 33 -4.41 32.85 -10.94
CA PRO A 33 -3.17 33.58 -11.07
C PRO A 33 -2.01 32.73 -10.58
N GLN A 34 -1.09 32.46 -11.48
CA GLN A 34 -0.06 31.44 -11.31
C GLN A 34 0.78 31.76 -10.07
N MET A 35 0.61 30.95 -9.05
CA MET A 35 1.55 30.94 -7.95
C MET A 35 2.89 30.43 -8.51
N HIS A 36 3.82 31.37 -8.77
CA HIS A 36 5.17 31.01 -9.15
C HIS A 36 5.84 30.32 -7.95
N VAL A 37 5.88 28.99 -7.97
CA VAL A 37 6.69 28.26 -7.00
C VAL A 37 8.15 28.64 -7.26
N ASN A 38 8.72 29.46 -6.39
CA ASN A 38 10.13 29.85 -6.49
C ASN A 38 10.99 28.64 -6.08
N MET A 39 11.43 27.86 -7.06
CA MET A 39 12.30 26.72 -6.87
C MET A 39 13.77 27.15 -6.83
N GLY A 40 14.13 28.13 -5.98
CA GLY A 40 15.50 28.60 -5.78
C GLY A 40 16.56 27.49 -5.60
N ALA A 41 17.77 27.82 -5.18
CA ALA A 41 18.85 26.84 -5.02
C ALA A 41 18.54 25.72 -4.00
N PHE A 42 17.57 25.92 -3.13
CA PHE A 42 17.22 25.03 -2.03
C PHE A 42 15.90 24.30 -2.27
N ASP A 43 15.70 23.22 -1.51
CA ASP A 43 14.48 22.44 -1.43
C ASP A 43 13.35 23.31 -0.84
N THR A 44 12.32 23.59 -1.62
CA THR A 44 11.22 24.46 -1.18
C THR A 44 10.23 23.72 -0.28
N PRO A 45 9.52 24.41 0.62
CA PRO A 45 8.45 23.81 1.42
C PRO A 45 7.39 23.07 0.60
N HIS A 46 7.03 23.59 -0.57
CA HIS A 46 6.09 22.93 -1.48
C HIS A 46 6.64 21.63 -2.04
N MET A 47 7.93 21.56 -2.41
CA MET A 47 8.57 20.31 -2.84
C MET A 47 8.62 19.30 -1.69
N ARG A 48 8.99 19.74 -0.48
CA ARG A 48 9.02 18.88 0.71
C ARG A 48 7.64 18.32 1.05
N GLY A 49 6.61 19.15 1.05
CA GLY A 49 5.25 18.71 1.28
C GLY A 49 4.75 17.75 0.20
N THR A 50 5.08 17.97 -1.07
CA THR A 50 4.73 17.06 -2.16
C THR A 50 5.42 15.70 -2.00
N ARG A 51 6.70 15.67 -1.58
CA ARG A 51 7.38 14.41 -1.23
C ARG A 51 6.70 13.71 -0.06
N SER A 52 6.22 14.46 0.93
CA SER A 52 5.46 13.91 2.05
C SER A 52 4.22 13.15 1.54
N ALA A 53 3.46 13.72 0.59
CA ALA A 53 2.31 13.05 -0.02
C ALA A 53 2.69 11.78 -0.81
N ILE A 54 3.80 11.81 -1.55
CA ILE A 54 4.33 10.62 -2.23
C ILE A 54 4.72 9.54 -1.23
N MET A 55 5.39 9.91 -0.14
CA MET A 55 5.81 8.97 0.91
C MET A 55 4.62 8.39 1.68
N SER A 56 3.54 9.14 1.87
CA SER A 56 2.30 8.61 2.46
C SER A 56 1.75 7.45 1.62
N ASN A 57 1.69 7.57 0.29
CA ASN A 57 1.25 6.46 -0.58
C ASN A 57 2.09 5.18 -0.38
N ILE A 58 3.42 5.33 -0.26
CA ILE A 58 4.34 4.20 -0.04
C ILE A 58 4.10 3.57 1.34
N ASN A 59 3.95 4.40 2.37
CA ASN A 59 3.77 3.93 3.74
C ASN A 59 2.38 3.33 3.98
N GLY A 60 1.34 3.89 3.37
CA GLY A 60 0.00 3.32 3.41
C GLY A 60 -0.08 1.96 2.74
N TRP A 61 0.57 1.81 1.59
CA TRP A 61 0.70 0.50 0.96
C TRP A 61 1.44 -0.51 1.85
N ARG A 62 2.56 -0.10 2.48
CA ARG A 62 3.27 -0.93 3.46
C ARG A 62 2.38 -1.30 4.64
N THR A 63 1.64 -0.34 5.17
CA THR A 63 0.69 -0.57 6.27
C THR A 63 -0.38 -1.59 5.88
N LEU A 64 -0.85 -1.55 4.64
CA LEU A 64 -1.80 -2.51 4.10
C LEU A 64 -1.20 -3.91 4.01
N THR A 65 0.02 -4.07 3.50
CA THR A 65 0.71 -5.36 3.32
C THR A 65 1.21 -5.97 4.63
N ASP A 66 1.85 -5.20 5.49
CA ASP A 66 2.44 -5.69 6.75
C ASP A 66 1.41 -6.35 7.66
N ASN A 67 0.21 -5.82 7.68
CA ASN A 67 -0.86 -6.36 8.50
C ASN A 67 -1.44 -7.68 8.00
N MET A 68 -1.29 -7.99 6.73
CA MET A 68 -1.70 -9.29 6.18
C MET A 68 -0.94 -10.44 6.82
N TYR A 69 0.37 -10.29 6.99
CA TYR A 69 1.15 -11.30 7.67
C TYR A 69 0.67 -11.55 9.10
N ARG A 70 0.34 -10.49 9.84
CA ARG A 70 -0.10 -10.61 11.24
C ARG A 70 -1.43 -11.34 11.37
N SER A 71 -2.43 -10.94 10.62
CA SER A 71 -3.79 -11.48 10.75
C SER A 71 -3.89 -12.96 10.35
N ARG A 72 -3.09 -13.40 9.35
CA ARG A 72 -3.17 -14.80 8.87
C ARG A 72 -2.37 -15.78 9.71
N VAL A 73 -1.24 -15.36 10.27
CA VAL A 73 -0.45 -16.22 11.16
C VAL A 73 -1.23 -16.62 12.40
N LEU A 74 -2.07 -15.73 12.92
CA LEU A 74 -2.96 -16.03 14.04
C LEU A 74 -4.02 -17.12 13.73
N GLN A 75 -4.22 -17.43 12.46
CA GLN A 75 -5.21 -18.39 11.99
C GLN A 75 -4.56 -19.72 11.54
N GLN A 76 -3.34 -20.02 11.95
CA GLN A 76 -2.67 -21.28 11.62
C GLN A 76 -3.52 -22.48 12.03
N GLY A 77 -3.57 -23.46 11.14
CA GLY A 77 -4.31 -24.68 11.37
C GLY A 77 -5.83 -24.56 11.23
N GLU A 78 -6.35 -23.40 10.88
CA GLU A 78 -7.77 -23.20 10.66
C GLU A 78 -8.18 -23.68 9.27
N PRO A 79 -9.24 -24.51 9.19
CA PRO A 79 -9.76 -24.93 7.90
C PRO A 79 -10.48 -23.78 7.18
N THR A 80 -10.72 -24.01 5.94
CA THR A 80 -11.54 -23.33 4.94
C THR A 80 -12.66 -22.44 5.49
N GLY A 81 -12.69 -21.18 5.09
CA GLY A 81 -13.76 -20.28 5.49
C GLY A 81 -13.62 -18.86 4.98
N ILE A 82 -14.53 -18.02 5.44
CA ILE A 82 -14.47 -16.59 5.25
C ILE A 82 -13.84 -15.90 6.47
N TRP A 83 -13.21 -14.80 6.24
CA TRP A 83 -12.68 -13.97 7.31
C TRP A 83 -12.85 -12.49 6.97
N ALA A 84 -13.00 -11.70 8.00
CA ALA A 84 -13.03 -10.24 7.92
C ALA A 84 -12.15 -9.64 9.02
N HIS A 85 -11.55 -8.50 8.72
CA HIS A 85 -10.60 -7.83 9.56
C HIS A 85 -10.77 -6.32 9.44
N VAL A 86 -10.82 -5.64 10.57
CA VAL A 86 -10.83 -4.19 10.67
C VAL A 86 -9.67 -3.74 11.55
N GLY A 87 -9.10 -2.61 11.25
CA GLY A 87 -8.03 -2.06 12.05
C GLY A 87 -7.87 -0.56 11.83
N GLY A 88 -7.10 0.04 12.69
CA GLY A 88 -6.75 1.43 12.59
C GLY A 88 -5.54 1.75 13.45
N GLY A 89 -4.97 2.92 13.22
CA GLY A 89 -3.79 3.32 13.94
C GLY A 89 -3.18 4.61 13.42
N LYS A 90 -1.95 4.82 13.84
CA LYS A 90 -1.14 5.95 13.40
C LYS A 90 0.23 5.43 12.94
N TYR A 91 0.73 5.94 11.84
CA TYR A 91 2.13 5.82 11.46
C TYR A 91 2.73 7.19 11.17
N SER A 92 4.04 7.28 11.30
CA SER A 92 4.81 8.48 11.01
C SER A 92 6.02 8.10 10.18
N PHE A 93 6.42 8.99 9.30
CA PHE A 93 7.71 8.92 8.63
C PHE A 93 8.41 10.27 8.78
N ASN A 94 9.64 10.24 9.28
CA ASN A 94 10.45 11.43 9.48
C ASN A 94 11.87 11.14 9.01
N GLY A 95 12.24 11.69 7.87
CA GLY A 95 13.56 11.49 7.27
C GLY A 95 13.76 12.33 6.02
N ASN A 96 14.98 12.77 5.74
CA ASN A 96 15.38 13.48 4.53
C ASN A 96 14.51 14.71 4.19
N GLY A 97 14.04 15.45 5.21
CA GLY A 97 13.18 16.62 5.02
C GLY A 97 11.72 16.30 4.66
N VAL A 98 11.34 15.04 4.74
CA VAL A 98 9.94 14.55 4.70
C VAL A 98 9.46 14.35 6.13
N ASP A 99 8.28 14.85 6.44
CA ASP A 99 7.61 14.65 7.72
C ASP A 99 6.14 14.40 7.47
N THR A 100 5.67 13.20 7.84
CA THR A 100 4.28 12.79 7.69
C THR A 100 3.79 12.10 8.95
N ASP A 101 2.63 12.51 9.42
CA ASP A 101 1.85 11.83 10.42
C ASP A 101 0.53 11.38 9.79
N THR A 102 0.26 10.08 9.77
CA THR A 102 -0.96 9.54 9.18
C THR A 102 -1.78 8.79 10.21
N THR A 103 -3.05 9.17 10.35
CA THR A 103 -4.05 8.39 11.07
C THR A 103 -4.90 7.63 10.05
N TYR A 104 -5.01 6.31 10.20
CA TYR A 104 -5.66 5.47 9.21
C TYR A 104 -6.70 4.52 9.81
N THR A 105 -7.60 4.08 8.94
CA THR A 105 -8.49 2.94 9.15
C THR A 105 -8.34 1.97 7.99
N ARG A 106 -8.54 0.67 8.25
CA ARG A 106 -8.38 -0.38 7.27
C ARG A 106 -9.45 -1.44 7.45
N ILE A 107 -9.94 -1.98 6.33
CA ILE A 107 -10.80 -3.16 6.27
C ILE A 107 -10.20 -4.16 5.27
N GLN A 108 -10.24 -5.43 5.64
CA GLN A 108 -9.79 -6.53 4.80
C GLN A 108 -10.77 -7.69 4.94
N GLY A 109 -10.90 -8.48 3.89
CA GLY A 109 -11.71 -9.68 3.94
C GLY A 109 -11.28 -10.66 2.86
N GLY A 110 -11.55 -11.92 3.09
CA GLY A 110 -11.14 -12.97 2.17
C GLY A 110 -11.85 -14.30 2.42
N TYR A 111 -11.55 -15.20 1.50
CA TYR A 111 -11.98 -16.59 1.55
C TYR A 111 -10.78 -17.47 1.26
N ASP A 112 -10.69 -18.59 1.97
CA ASP A 112 -9.70 -19.62 1.69
C ASP A 112 -10.25 -21.03 1.77
N ALA A 113 -9.54 -21.94 1.10
CA ALA A 113 -9.86 -23.35 1.04
C ALA A 113 -8.61 -24.21 1.19
N LYS A 114 -8.76 -25.33 1.89
CA LYS A 114 -7.72 -26.34 1.99
C LYS A 114 -7.72 -27.22 0.75
N THR A 115 -6.56 -27.38 0.14
CA THR A 115 -6.37 -28.25 -1.03
C THR A 115 -5.96 -29.66 -0.61
N GLY A 116 -6.13 -30.63 -1.52
CA GLY A 116 -5.68 -32.02 -1.29
C GLY A 116 -4.16 -32.15 -1.11
N SER A 117 -3.36 -31.17 -1.57
CA SER A 117 -1.91 -31.11 -1.39
C SER A 117 -1.47 -30.50 -0.04
N GLY A 118 -2.42 -30.19 0.83
CA GLY A 118 -2.16 -29.67 2.17
C GLY A 118 -1.88 -28.16 2.22
N TRP A 119 -2.06 -27.43 1.11
CA TRP A 119 -2.08 -25.98 1.11
C TRP A 119 -3.44 -25.45 1.51
N THR A 120 -3.47 -24.38 2.26
CA THR A 120 -4.63 -23.48 2.37
C THR A 120 -4.39 -22.34 1.40
N ILE A 121 -5.24 -22.19 0.37
CA ILE A 121 -5.12 -21.15 -0.65
C ILE A 121 -6.30 -20.21 -0.50
N GLY A 122 -6.06 -18.91 -0.57
CA GLY A 122 -7.10 -17.90 -0.42
C GLY A 122 -6.91 -16.69 -1.31
N GLY A 123 -8.02 -15.97 -1.47
CA GLY A 123 -8.07 -14.65 -2.08
C GLY A 123 -8.56 -13.62 -1.07
N GLN A 124 -8.17 -12.37 -1.29
CA GLN A 124 -8.52 -11.28 -0.38
C GLN A 124 -8.66 -9.95 -1.08
N VAL A 125 -9.40 -9.06 -0.45
CA VAL A 125 -9.51 -7.65 -0.78
C VAL A 125 -9.17 -6.83 0.45
N SER A 126 -8.54 -5.68 0.23
CA SER A 126 -8.07 -4.80 1.29
C SER A 126 -8.31 -3.36 0.90
N TYR A 127 -8.73 -2.54 1.85
CA TYR A 127 -8.88 -1.10 1.68
C TYR A 127 -8.36 -0.37 2.91
N LEU A 128 -7.61 0.71 2.67
CA LEU A 128 -7.12 1.63 3.69
C LEU A 128 -7.53 3.04 3.33
N ARG A 129 -7.90 3.81 4.34
CA ARG A 129 -8.10 5.26 4.25
C ARG A 129 -7.33 5.92 5.37
N GLY A 130 -6.54 6.95 5.02
CA GLY A 130 -5.75 7.76 5.94
C GLY A 130 -6.05 9.25 5.82
N ASN A 131 -5.74 9.98 6.89
CA ASN A 131 -5.62 11.42 6.89
C ASN A 131 -4.20 11.75 7.32
N ASP A 132 -3.54 12.56 6.50
CA ASP A 132 -2.14 12.91 6.67
C ASP A 132 -2.01 14.35 7.13
N ASP A 133 -1.08 14.57 8.04
CA ASP A 133 -0.57 15.86 8.44
C ASP A 133 0.86 16.01 7.92
N TYR A 134 1.15 17.15 7.27
CA TYR A 134 2.47 17.48 6.72
C TYR A 134 3.03 18.74 7.37
N ILE A 135 4.30 19.01 7.11
CA ILE A 135 4.95 20.25 7.54
C ILE A 135 4.14 21.49 7.14
N PHE A 136 4.28 22.56 7.90
CA PHE A 136 3.60 23.87 7.69
C PHE A 136 2.06 23.77 7.58
N ASN A 137 1.42 22.88 8.36
CA ASN A 137 -0.02 22.62 8.33
C ASN A 137 -0.53 22.19 6.94
N GLY A 138 0.28 21.50 6.18
CA GLY A 138 -0.16 20.76 5.02
C GLY A 138 -0.99 19.54 5.44
N SER A 139 -1.80 19.01 4.52
CA SER A 139 -2.65 17.85 4.80
C SER A 139 -2.86 17.00 3.56
N GLY A 140 -3.19 15.72 3.76
CA GLY A 140 -3.53 14.77 2.72
C GLY A 140 -4.68 13.85 3.09
N LYS A 141 -5.26 13.24 2.08
CA LYS A 141 -6.25 12.16 2.21
C LYS A 141 -5.78 10.97 1.41
N GLU A 142 -5.29 10.01 2.12
CA GLU A 142 -4.75 8.78 1.55
C GLU A 142 -5.83 7.73 1.37
N LYS A 143 -5.72 6.96 0.30
CA LYS A 143 -6.52 5.75 0.04
C LYS A 143 -5.62 4.71 -0.60
N ALA A 144 -5.71 3.47 -0.13
CA ALA A 144 -5.07 2.33 -0.79
C ALA A 144 -6.09 1.19 -0.93
N PHE A 145 -6.10 0.56 -2.11
CA PHE A 145 -6.92 -0.60 -2.41
C PHE A 145 -6.04 -1.70 -3.00
N ALA A 146 -6.22 -2.93 -2.53
CA ALA A 146 -5.51 -4.08 -3.05
C ALA A 146 -6.41 -5.30 -3.17
N VAL A 147 -6.12 -6.12 -4.18
CA VAL A 147 -6.58 -7.50 -4.30
C VAL A 147 -5.36 -8.41 -4.23
N GLY A 148 -5.51 -9.58 -3.62
CA GLY A 148 -4.39 -10.48 -3.43
C GLY A 148 -4.79 -11.94 -3.32
N MET A 149 -3.78 -12.76 -3.42
CA MET A 149 -3.85 -14.21 -3.22
C MET A 149 -2.79 -14.60 -2.20
N TYR A 150 -3.07 -15.65 -1.46
CA TYR A 150 -2.10 -16.21 -0.51
C TYR A 150 -2.20 -17.74 -0.44
N GLY A 151 -1.12 -18.34 0.00
CA GLY A 151 -1.03 -19.74 0.32
C GLY A 151 -0.34 -19.95 1.66
N LEU A 152 -0.91 -20.80 2.49
CA LEU A 152 -0.34 -21.25 3.76
C LEU A 152 -0.15 -22.76 3.70
N LYS A 153 1.01 -23.25 4.08
CA LYS A 153 1.28 -24.69 4.17
C LYS A 153 1.94 -25.04 5.50
N ASP A 154 1.38 -26.02 6.17
CA ASP A 154 2.06 -26.73 7.25
C ASP A 154 3.12 -27.65 6.64
N LEU A 155 4.36 -27.48 7.07
CA LEU A 155 5.52 -28.26 6.63
C LEU A 155 5.80 -29.46 7.55
N GLY A 156 4.96 -29.68 8.56
CA GLY A 156 5.19 -30.64 9.63
C GLY A 156 6.14 -30.09 10.71
N ASN A 157 6.28 -30.83 11.81
CA ASN A 157 7.14 -30.44 12.95
C ASN A 157 6.87 -29.03 13.49
N ASN A 158 5.61 -28.59 13.46
CA ASN A 158 5.15 -27.26 13.86
C ASN A 158 5.81 -26.11 13.05
N GLN A 159 6.16 -26.36 11.81
CA GLN A 159 6.71 -25.39 10.88
C GLN A 159 5.67 -25.01 9.83
N TYR A 160 5.69 -23.77 9.36
CA TYR A 160 4.81 -23.33 8.28
C TYR A 160 5.52 -22.36 7.34
N ILE A 161 5.00 -22.30 6.13
CA ILE A 161 5.31 -21.24 5.17
C ILE A 161 4.02 -20.54 4.75
N HIS A 162 4.07 -19.23 4.69
CA HIS A 162 3.03 -18.38 4.14
C HIS A 162 3.61 -17.58 2.96
N ILE A 163 2.95 -17.63 1.82
CA ILE A 163 3.34 -16.90 0.61
C ILE A 163 2.13 -16.06 0.22
N GLU A 164 2.37 -14.84 -0.23
CA GLU A 164 1.31 -13.96 -0.68
C GLU A 164 1.73 -13.10 -1.84
N SER A 165 0.75 -12.67 -2.62
CA SER A 165 0.90 -11.63 -3.63
C SER A 165 -0.31 -10.72 -3.62
N GLN A 166 -0.10 -9.44 -3.89
CA GLN A 166 -1.18 -8.48 -4.03
C GLN A 166 -0.81 -7.38 -4.99
N VAL A 167 -1.83 -6.84 -5.63
CA VAL A 167 -1.73 -5.73 -6.59
C VAL A 167 -2.83 -4.74 -6.31
N GLY A 168 -2.56 -3.48 -6.55
CA GLY A 168 -3.55 -2.42 -6.34
C GLY A 168 -2.99 -1.03 -6.59
N ARG A 169 -3.62 -0.07 -5.94
CA ARG A 169 -3.32 1.36 -6.10
C ARG A 169 -3.39 2.07 -4.77
N ALA A 170 -2.43 2.96 -4.55
CA ALA A 170 -2.49 3.99 -3.52
C ALA A 170 -2.66 5.37 -4.17
N SER A 171 -3.38 6.27 -3.54
CA SER A 171 -3.57 7.65 -3.98
C SER A 171 -3.64 8.59 -2.79
N ASN A 172 -3.23 9.84 -3.02
CA ASN A 172 -3.24 10.87 -1.99
C ASN A 172 -3.67 12.21 -2.61
N ASP A 173 -4.80 12.72 -2.16
CA ASP A 173 -5.28 14.08 -2.43
C ASP A 173 -4.65 15.00 -1.38
N PHE A 174 -3.77 15.92 -1.77
CA PHE A 174 -2.99 16.71 -0.82
C PHE A 174 -3.08 18.22 -1.04
N THR A 175 -2.89 18.95 0.04
CA THR A 175 -2.63 20.38 0.07
C THR A 175 -1.43 20.66 0.93
N VAL A 176 -0.37 21.20 0.34
CA VAL A 176 0.85 21.59 1.04
C VAL A 176 0.96 23.12 1.13
N ARG A 177 1.78 23.60 2.07
CA ARG A 177 1.93 25.03 2.34
C ARG A 177 3.41 25.38 2.49
N ASN A 178 3.72 26.65 2.27
CA ASN A 178 5.01 27.22 2.67
C ASN A 178 4.90 27.96 4.02
N GLU A 179 5.98 28.57 4.47
CA GLU A 179 6.07 29.26 5.77
C GLU A 179 5.10 30.47 5.86
N ILE A 180 4.74 31.07 4.75
CA ILE A 180 3.80 32.21 4.69
C ILE A 180 2.36 31.77 4.41
N GLY A 181 2.10 30.45 4.36
CA GLY A 181 0.76 29.87 4.25
C GLY A 181 0.24 29.76 2.81
N GLU A 182 1.04 30.03 1.78
CA GLU A 182 0.64 29.80 0.40
C GLU A 182 0.41 28.33 0.13
N LYS A 183 -0.73 28.02 -0.49
CA LYS A 183 -1.21 26.65 -0.73
C LYS A 183 -0.84 26.16 -2.10
N LEU A 184 -0.45 24.89 -2.18
CA LEU A 184 -0.29 24.13 -3.40
C LEU A 184 -1.05 22.81 -3.24
N SER A 185 -1.96 22.51 -4.15
CA SER A 185 -2.76 21.28 -4.10
C SER A 185 -2.48 20.40 -5.30
N GLY A 186 -2.57 19.09 -5.11
CA GLY A 186 -2.39 18.10 -6.16
C GLY A 186 -2.95 16.74 -5.72
N GLU A 187 -2.90 15.79 -6.65
CA GLU A 187 -3.22 14.39 -6.39
C GLU A 187 -2.07 13.54 -6.94
N THR A 188 -1.56 12.60 -6.13
CA THR A 188 -0.59 11.60 -6.57
C THR A 188 -1.19 10.20 -6.49
N LYS A 189 -0.87 9.35 -7.47
CA LYS A 189 -1.36 7.98 -7.60
C LYS A 189 -0.22 7.04 -7.94
N THR A 190 -0.16 5.89 -7.29
CA THR A 190 0.79 4.84 -7.64
C THR A 190 0.10 3.49 -7.71
N ASN A 191 0.38 2.73 -8.76
CA ASN A 191 0.05 1.32 -8.78
C ASN A 191 1.18 0.56 -8.09
N ALA A 192 0.83 -0.42 -7.28
CA ALA A 192 1.82 -1.21 -6.58
C ALA A 192 1.50 -2.70 -6.66
N TYR A 193 2.54 -3.51 -6.66
CA TYR A 193 2.41 -4.94 -6.43
C TYR A 193 3.44 -5.40 -5.40
N THR A 194 3.02 -6.35 -4.57
CA THR A 194 3.86 -6.96 -3.53
C THR A 194 3.81 -8.46 -3.67
N ILE A 195 4.96 -9.10 -3.51
CA ILE A 195 5.07 -10.54 -3.28
C ILE A 195 5.91 -10.73 -2.03
N GLY A 196 5.52 -11.70 -1.18
CA GLY A 196 6.22 -11.95 0.04
C GLY A 196 6.06 -13.38 0.54
N ALA A 197 6.95 -13.74 1.44
CA ALA A 197 6.92 -15.02 2.14
C ALA A 197 7.29 -14.85 3.60
N ARG A 198 6.68 -15.68 4.44
CA ARG A 198 7.02 -15.83 5.85
C ARG A 198 7.20 -17.30 6.17
N TYR A 199 8.20 -17.59 6.97
CA TYR A 199 8.42 -18.88 7.60
C TYR A 199 8.35 -18.73 9.12
N GLY A 200 7.75 -19.68 9.80
CA GLY A 200 7.73 -19.75 11.26
C GLY A 200 7.82 -21.19 11.77
N LYS A 201 8.30 -21.29 13.00
CA LYS A 201 8.39 -22.59 13.71
C LYS A 201 7.92 -22.43 15.14
N THR A 202 6.83 -23.09 15.48
CA THR A 202 6.32 -23.10 16.85
C THR A 202 7.06 -24.15 17.70
N VAL A 203 7.72 -23.71 18.73
CA VAL A 203 8.36 -24.57 19.75
C VAL A 203 7.42 -24.63 20.95
N LYS A 204 6.80 -25.78 21.15
CA LYS A 204 5.90 -26.00 22.30
C LYS A 204 6.72 -26.23 23.56
N LEU A 205 6.38 -25.50 24.61
CA LEU A 205 6.94 -25.62 25.95
C LEU A 205 5.91 -26.27 26.87
N SER A 206 6.24 -26.36 28.16
CA SER A 206 5.33 -26.87 29.18
C SER A 206 4.12 -25.93 29.38
N ASN A 207 3.03 -26.47 29.92
CA ASN A 207 1.84 -25.72 30.34
C ASN A 207 1.16 -24.88 29.25
N GLY A 208 1.20 -25.35 27.98
CA GLY A 208 0.57 -24.68 26.86
C GLY A 208 1.31 -23.43 26.37
N THR A 209 2.46 -23.11 26.92
CA THR A 209 3.33 -22.03 26.46
C THR A 209 4.04 -22.43 25.18
N TYR A 210 4.30 -21.49 24.29
CA TYR A 210 5.08 -21.68 23.07
C TYR A 210 5.97 -20.48 22.76
N ILE A 211 6.99 -20.71 21.99
CA ILE A 211 7.85 -19.70 21.38
C ILE A 211 7.82 -19.94 19.88
N GLU A 212 7.70 -18.88 19.09
CA GLU A 212 7.66 -18.99 17.64
C GLU A 212 8.61 -17.96 16.99
N PRO A 213 9.84 -18.34 16.66
CA PRO A 213 10.69 -17.58 15.77
C PRO A 213 10.08 -17.53 14.36
N GLN A 214 10.16 -16.35 13.74
CA GLN A 214 9.61 -16.05 12.43
C GLN A 214 10.65 -15.31 11.60
N ALA A 215 10.65 -15.55 10.29
CA ALA A 215 11.42 -14.79 9.31
C ALA A 215 10.50 -14.43 8.15
N GLN A 216 10.65 -13.23 7.60
CA GLN A 216 9.86 -12.76 6.45
C GLN A 216 10.73 -12.03 5.44
N LEU A 217 10.32 -12.10 4.18
CA LEU A 217 10.90 -11.34 3.09
C LEU A 217 9.78 -10.91 2.15
N SER A 218 9.76 -9.64 1.76
CA SER A 218 8.81 -9.12 0.78
C SER A 218 9.51 -8.21 -0.22
N TYR A 219 9.01 -8.22 -1.45
CA TYR A 219 9.38 -7.32 -2.52
C TYR A 219 8.14 -6.56 -2.96
N THR A 220 8.25 -5.23 -3.02
CA THR A 220 7.21 -4.35 -3.53
C THR A 220 7.77 -3.49 -4.64
N HIS A 221 7.01 -3.36 -5.73
CA HIS A 221 7.26 -2.36 -6.75
C HIS A 221 6.13 -1.34 -6.75
N PHE A 222 6.50 -0.07 -6.71
CA PHE A 222 5.61 1.08 -6.88
C PHE A 222 5.86 1.66 -8.27
N GLY A 223 4.80 1.84 -9.04
CA GLY A 223 4.86 2.53 -10.33
C GLY A 223 5.21 4.00 -10.18
N GLY A 224 5.72 4.60 -11.23
CA GLY A 224 5.89 6.03 -11.30
C GLY A 224 4.56 6.77 -11.41
N ASP A 225 4.60 8.08 -11.18
CA ASP A 225 3.46 8.99 -11.34
C ASP A 225 3.91 10.32 -11.93
N SER A 226 3.05 10.95 -12.72
CA SER A 226 3.28 12.26 -13.31
C SER A 226 2.02 13.10 -13.12
N PHE A 227 2.12 14.20 -12.38
CA PHE A 227 0.99 15.01 -11.99
C PHE A 227 1.36 16.49 -11.85
N ASN A 228 0.35 17.34 -11.74
CA ASN A 228 0.53 18.74 -11.45
C ASN A 228 0.09 19.07 -10.01
N ALA A 229 0.91 19.83 -9.33
CA ALA A 229 0.58 20.48 -8.07
C ALA A 229 0.63 21.99 -8.30
N GLY A 230 -0.53 22.61 -8.50
CA GLY A 230 -0.61 24.00 -8.99
C GLY A 230 0.15 24.19 -10.31
N SER A 231 1.09 25.13 -10.33
CA SER A 231 1.96 25.39 -11.50
C SER A 231 3.23 24.50 -11.54
N MET A 232 3.44 23.65 -10.55
CA MET A 232 4.58 22.73 -10.49
C MET A 232 4.19 21.39 -11.10
N HIS A 233 4.90 20.98 -12.14
CA HIS A 233 4.82 19.64 -12.70
C HIS A 233 5.77 18.70 -11.94
N VAL A 234 5.29 17.52 -11.59
CA VAL A 234 6.00 16.54 -10.76
C VAL A 234 6.04 15.20 -11.48
N ASP A 235 7.24 14.71 -11.74
CA ASP A 235 7.47 13.37 -12.27
C ASP A 235 8.18 12.53 -11.20
N GLN A 236 7.49 11.50 -10.70
CA GLN A 236 8.05 10.51 -9.79
C GLN A 236 8.39 9.24 -10.55
N SER A 237 9.62 8.79 -10.46
CA SER A 237 10.03 7.49 -11.01
C SER A 237 9.48 6.33 -10.18
N GLY A 238 9.26 5.19 -10.83
CA GLY A 238 8.93 3.96 -10.11
C GLY A 238 10.05 3.56 -9.14
N VAL A 239 9.68 2.91 -8.03
CA VAL A 239 10.61 2.47 -7.00
C VAL A 239 10.33 1.03 -6.59
N SER A 240 11.41 0.25 -6.39
CA SER A 240 11.33 -1.11 -5.87
C SER A 240 11.91 -1.17 -4.46
N SER A 241 11.22 -1.85 -3.57
CA SER A 241 11.60 -1.98 -2.15
C SER A 241 11.60 -3.46 -1.74
N THR A 242 12.69 -3.88 -1.12
CA THR A 242 12.81 -5.20 -0.49
C THR A 242 12.86 -5.04 1.01
N VAL A 243 11.97 -5.72 1.71
CA VAL A 243 11.89 -5.68 3.18
C VAL A 243 12.10 -7.08 3.73
N GLY A 244 13.04 -7.23 4.64
CA GLY A 244 13.21 -8.44 5.43
C GLY A 244 12.89 -8.21 6.90
N GLY A 245 12.42 -9.22 7.59
CA GLY A 245 12.07 -9.13 8.99
C GLY A 245 12.33 -10.41 9.75
N LEU A 246 12.67 -10.27 11.02
CA LEU A 246 12.75 -11.34 12.01
C LEU A 246 11.78 -11.04 13.14
N GLY A 247 11.09 -12.05 13.63
CA GLY A 247 10.15 -11.94 14.73
C GLY A 247 10.32 -13.04 15.74
N LEU A 248 10.00 -12.75 16.97
CA LEU A 248 9.87 -13.71 18.04
C LEU A 248 8.52 -13.51 18.72
N GLU A 249 7.68 -14.54 18.66
CA GLU A 249 6.41 -14.56 19.37
C GLU A 249 6.52 -15.52 20.56
N ILE A 250 6.01 -15.08 21.69
CA ILE A 250 5.85 -15.90 22.89
C ILE A 250 4.38 -15.87 23.25
N GLY A 251 3.78 -17.03 23.39
CA GLY A 251 2.36 -17.12 23.67
C GLY A 251 1.99 -18.29 24.58
N LYS A 252 0.71 -18.30 24.96
CA LYS A 252 0.13 -19.36 25.78
C LYS A 252 -1.26 -19.73 25.29
N HIS A 253 -1.47 -21.01 25.08
CA HIS A 253 -2.79 -21.57 24.81
C HIS A 253 -3.56 -21.80 26.11
N PHE A 254 -4.85 -21.51 26.07
CA PHE A 254 -5.79 -21.76 27.17
C PHE A 254 -7.18 -22.08 26.59
N GLY A 255 -7.72 -23.25 26.91
CA GLY A 255 -9.02 -23.68 26.40
C GLY A 255 -9.08 -23.53 24.86
N ALA A 256 -10.03 -22.76 24.37
CA ALA A 256 -10.23 -22.50 22.94
C ALA A 256 -9.49 -21.24 22.41
N GLY A 257 -8.56 -20.69 23.17
CA GLY A 257 -7.86 -19.46 22.80
C GLY A 257 -6.36 -19.49 23.04
N ASN A 258 -5.71 -18.41 22.63
CA ASN A 258 -4.33 -18.11 22.97
C ASN A 258 -4.13 -16.60 23.16
N LEU A 259 -3.14 -16.26 23.96
CA LEU A 259 -2.58 -14.90 24.06
C LEU A 259 -1.12 -14.95 23.64
N TYR A 260 -0.64 -13.88 23.06
CA TYR A 260 0.75 -13.78 22.62
C TYR A 260 1.30 -12.36 22.78
N THR A 261 2.61 -12.29 22.87
CA THR A 261 3.40 -11.07 22.68
C THR A 261 4.43 -11.35 21.60
N ARG A 262 4.62 -10.42 20.67
CA ARG A 262 5.58 -10.54 19.58
C ARG A 262 6.48 -9.32 19.51
N LEU A 263 7.77 -9.55 19.39
CA LEU A 263 8.78 -8.56 19.05
C LEU A 263 9.24 -8.80 17.61
N GLY A 264 9.28 -7.74 16.80
CA GLY A 264 9.73 -7.76 15.42
C GLY A 264 10.86 -6.77 15.17
N VAL A 265 11.78 -7.14 14.27
CA VAL A 265 12.80 -6.26 13.69
C VAL A 265 12.70 -6.38 12.18
N ASN A 266 12.55 -5.25 11.49
CA ASN A 266 12.38 -5.19 10.04
C ASN A 266 13.42 -4.25 9.44
N HIS A 267 13.88 -4.56 8.23
CA HIS A 267 14.84 -3.75 7.49
C HIS A 267 14.45 -3.61 6.02
N VAL A 268 14.45 -2.40 5.52
CA VAL A 268 14.31 -2.08 4.09
C VAL A 268 15.70 -2.08 3.46
N PHE A 269 15.99 -3.07 2.64
CA PHE A 269 17.29 -3.23 2.00
C PHE A 269 17.47 -2.35 0.76
N SER A 270 16.38 -1.98 0.08
CA SER A 270 16.42 -1.24 -1.17
C SER A 270 15.23 -0.29 -1.29
N GLY A 271 15.45 0.80 -2.02
CA GLY A 271 14.42 1.75 -2.41
C GLY A 271 14.97 3.17 -2.39
N THR A 272 14.82 3.84 -3.54
CA THR A 272 15.15 5.26 -3.70
C THR A 272 14.06 5.91 -4.53
N VAL A 273 13.34 6.84 -3.96
CA VAL A 273 12.31 7.63 -4.63
C VAL A 273 12.98 8.80 -5.32
N LYS A 274 12.93 8.83 -6.65
CA LYS A 274 13.45 9.92 -7.46
C LYS A 274 12.31 10.75 -7.97
N THR A 275 12.38 12.06 -7.78
CA THR A 275 11.33 12.99 -8.19
C THR A 275 11.93 14.18 -8.91
N THR A 276 11.34 14.53 -10.03
CA THR A 276 11.65 15.74 -10.83
C THR A 276 10.52 16.73 -10.64
N TYR A 277 10.87 17.97 -10.38
CA TYR A 277 9.94 19.09 -10.23
C TYR A 277 10.26 20.12 -11.29
N THR A 278 9.25 20.54 -12.07
CA THR A 278 9.41 21.56 -13.12
C THR A 278 8.41 22.68 -12.89
N SER A 279 8.86 23.92 -12.87
CA SER A 279 8.01 25.11 -12.80
C SER A 279 8.60 26.21 -13.68
N GLY A 280 7.88 26.59 -14.73
CA GLY A 280 8.40 27.47 -15.77
C GLY A 280 9.67 26.90 -16.43
N ALA A 281 10.75 27.66 -16.43
CA ALA A 281 12.05 27.25 -16.98
C ALA A 281 12.95 26.51 -15.95
N THR A 282 12.47 26.32 -14.71
CA THR A 282 13.29 25.73 -13.63
C THR A 282 12.92 24.28 -13.42
N THR A 283 13.94 23.40 -13.39
CA THR A 283 13.80 21.99 -13.08
C THR A 283 14.69 21.63 -11.90
N LYS A 284 14.16 20.86 -10.95
CA LYS A 284 14.85 20.35 -9.77
C LYS A 284 14.67 18.85 -9.65
N TYR A 285 15.66 18.19 -9.05
CA TYR A 285 15.68 16.76 -8.83
C TYR A 285 15.87 16.47 -7.35
N THR A 286 15.14 15.51 -6.84
CA THR A 286 15.36 14.94 -5.50
C THR A 286 15.50 13.44 -5.56
N SER A 287 16.17 12.89 -4.54
CA SER A 287 16.40 11.45 -4.43
C SER A 287 16.33 11.07 -2.96
N GLU A 288 15.24 10.42 -2.57
CA GLU A 288 14.94 10.05 -1.19
C GLU A 288 15.18 8.57 -0.97
N ASP A 289 16.08 8.23 -0.08
CA ASP A 289 16.31 6.85 0.33
C ASP A 289 15.25 6.43 1.35
N ILE A 290 14.55 5.32 1.06
CA ILE A 290 13.52 4.76 1.94
C ILE A 290 14.03 3.54 2.73
N LYS A 291 15.34 3.29 2.70
CA LYS A 291 15.98 2.24 3.51
C LYS A 291 15.95 2.64 4.99
N GLY A 292 15.93 1.65 5.84
CA GLY A 292 15.92 1.87 7.28
C GLY A 292 15.54 0.62 8.04
N THR A 293 15.74 0.66 9.34
CA THR A 293 15.38 -0.42 10.26
C THR A 293 14.34 0.09 11.24
N TRP A 294 13.35 -0.73 11.53
CA TRP A 294 12.40 -0.44 12.62
C TRP A 294 12.13 -1.69 13.44
N THR A 295 11.69 -1.46 14.67
CA THR A 295 11.26 -2.52 15.59
C THR A 295 9.81 -2.31 15.97
N ASP A 296 9.09 -3.38 16.18
CA ASP A 296 7.70 -3.37 16.62
C ASP A 296 7.45 -4.35 17.75
N LEU A 297 6.50 -4.00 18.60
CA LEU A 297 5.97 -4.84 19.68
C LEU A 297 4.48 -4.99 19.47
N ALA A 298 3.98 -6.22 19.56
CA ALA A 298 2.57 -6.50 19.49
C ALA A 298 2.13 -7.37 20.66
N PHE A 299 0.90 -7.15 21.10
CA PHE A 299 0.20 -7.99 22.07
C PHE A 299 -1.17 -8.33 21.50
N GLY A 300 -1.56 -9.58 21.55
CA GLY A 300 -2.82 -10.00 20.98
C GLY A 300 -3.27 -11.37 21.44
N GLY A 301 -4.38 -11.81 20.87
CA GLY A 301 -4.92 -13.11 21.15
C GLY A 301 -6.05 -13.49 20.22
N ARG A 302 -6.44 -14.73 20.32
CA ARG A 302 -7.55 -15.32 19.57
C ARG A 302 -8.40 -16.15 20.51
N TYR A 303 -9.70 -16.21 20.25
CA TYR A 303 -10.65 -17.03 20.95
C TYR A 303 -11.67 -17.65 20.00
N GLY A 304 -11.75 -19.00 19.99
CA GLY A 304 -12.77 -19.75 19.30
C GLY A 304 -13.98 -19.97 20.23
N PHE A 305 -15.09 -19.36 19.95
CA PHE A 305 -16.30 -19.52 20.78
C PHE A 305 -17.18 -20.69 20.36
N ASN A 306 -16.90 -21.30 19.21
CA ASN A 306 -17.39 -22.61 18.80
C ASN A 306 -16.47 -23.22 17.72
N ALA A 307 -16.83 -24.41 17.20
CA ALA A 307 -16.01 -25.13 16.22
C ALA A 307 -15.80 -24.37 14.91
N ASN A 308 -16.74 -23.48 14.55
CA ASN A 308 -16.73 -22.80 13.27
C ASN A 308 -16.37 -21.32 13.37
N ASN A 309 -16.42 -20.72 14.54
CA ASN A 309 -16.29 -19.28 14.68
C ASN A 309 -15.19 -18.90 15.66
N SER A 310 -14.38 -17.95 15.27
CA SER A 310 -13.38 -17.36 16.15
C SER A 310 -13.22 -15.86 15.90
N ILE A 311 -12.76 -15.18 16.93
CA ILE A 311 -12.35 -13.79 16.88
C ILE A 311 -10.88 -13.69 17.22
N PHE A 312 -10.25 -12.63 16.76
CA PHE A 312 -8.92 -12.22 17.23
C PHE A 312 -8.90 -10.71 17.44
N ALA A 313 -7.98 -10.27 18.28
CA ALA A 313 -7.64 -8.86 18.43
C ALA A 313 -6.16 -8.72 18.76
N ASP A 314 -5.56 -7.65 18.30
CA ASP A 314 -4.21 -7.25 18.68
C ASP A 314 -4.05 -5.73 18.76
N ILE A 315 -3.07 -5.32 19.55
CA ILE A 315 -2.52 -3.97 19.59
C ILE A 315 -1.03 -4.04 19.27
N SER A 316 -0.51 -3.06 18.56
CA SER A 316 0.92 -2.98 18.32
C SER A 316 1.43 -1.55 18.33
N THR A 317 2.73 -1.40 18.59
CA THR A 317 3.43 -0.12 18.55
C THR A 317 4.84 -0.31 17.98
N GLY A 318 5.30 0.69 17.24
CA GLY A 318 6.70 0.79 16.83
C GLY A 318 7.55 1.28 18.00
N LEU A 319 8.69 0.66 18.21
CA LEU A 319 9.61 1.02 19.29
C LEU A 319 10.71 1.96 18.80
N SER A 320 11.15 1.83 17.55
CA SER A 320 12.24 2.62 16.97
C SER A 320 12.20 2.61 15.45
N GLY A 321 12.93 3.54 14.81
CA GLY A 321 13.15 3.63 13.37
C GLY A 321 12.56 4.89 12.75
N ASP A 322 12.92 5.17 11.49
CA ASP A 322 12.43 6.32 10.73
C ASP A 322 10.96 6.13 10.31
N TYR A 323 10.58 4.90 10.00
CA TYR A 323 9.19 4.49 9.89
C TYR A 323 8.69 4.04 11.25
N LYS A 324 7.85 4.86 11.85
CA LYS A 324 7.22 4.54 13.14
C LYS A 324 5.77 4.17 12.92
N ALA A 325 5.45 2.87 13.01
CA ALA A 325 4.09 2.48 13.34
C ALA A 325 3.80 2.98 14.75
N GLY A 326 3.21 4.15 14.90
CA GLY A 326 3.00 4.78 16.21
C GLY A 326 2.20 3.86 17.13
N TRP A 327 1.04 3.44 16.67
CA TRP A 327 0.22 2.39 17.30
C TRP A 327 -0.77 1.83 16.27
N SER A 328 -1.21 0.61 16.48
CA SER A 328 -2.35 0.05 15.75
C SER A 328 -3.20 -0.84 16.64
N VAL A 329 -4.49 -0.88 16.35
CA VAL A 329 -5.46 -1.81 16.94
C VAL A 329 -6.13 -2.54 15.80
N ASN A 330 -6.25 -3.85 15.93
CA ASN A 330 -6.86 -4.72 14.94
C ASN A 330 -7.84 -5.67 15.61
N ALA A 331 -8.92 -5.98 14.93
CA ALA A 331 -9.85 -7.02 15.31
C ALA A 331 -10.36 -7.75 14.08
N GLY A 332 -10.68 -9.02 14.23
CA GLY A 332 -11.18 -9.80 13.12
C GLY A 332 -12.01 -11.00 13.57
N PHE A 333 -12.70 -11.54 12.58
CA PHE A 333 -13.61 -12.66 12.71
C PHE A 333 -13.31 -13.67 11.61
N THR A 334 -13.42 -14.96 11.95
CA THR A 334 -13.31 -16.07 11.00
C THR A 334 -14.49 -17.00 11.18
N HIS A 335 -15.10 -17.39 10.07
CA HIS A 335 -16.15 -18.41 10.01
C HIS A 335 -15.69 -19.54 9.10
N LYS A 336 -15.76 -20.77 9.61
CA LYS A 336 -15.44 -22.02 8.89
C LYS A 336 -16.71 -22.68 8.40
N PHE A 337 -16.63 -23.29 7.25
CA PHE A 337 -17.71 -24.11 6.68
C PHE A 337 -17.54 -25.58 7.01
#